data_f7ad81d2d536cdc8ff213b03bc43fca8
#
_entry.id   f7ad81d2d536cdc8ff213b03bc43fca8
#
_cell.length_a   1.000
_cell.length_b   1.000
_cell.length_c   1.000
_cell.angle_alpha   90.00
_cell.angle_beta   90.00
_cell.angle_gamma   90.00
#
_symmetry.space_group_name_H-M   'P 1'
#
loop_
_entity.id
_entity.type
_entity.pdbx_description
1 polymer ?
#
loop_
_entity_poly.entity_id
_entity_poly.type
_entity_poly.pdbx_seq_one_letter_code
_entity_poly.pdbx_strand_id
1 'polypeptide(L)'
;MAGLCSGSATAAVLSPSGDQMTLIAAFVVAVTSARAAKKLARWYKRLFEEGRSCSEIKMRSPSFIPVAALHLSLIGALQGYKWTYSGPEGEHHWSKHYPYCGGSFQSPIDIKSELLRFDPTLRPIEVQNYNLSPDEQLTLGNNGHALQISLPSKMHISSLQHRYSAAQLHFHWGSSSQIAGSEHMVNSKQYAAEMHVVHYNSDKYPNISYAVDKSDGLAVLGVLIEVGEFNPTFEQFLRFINGIKYRNQKVQVPGFNIRALLPARLDEYYRYDGSLTTPPCYPSVLWTVFRNTMTVSQKQFNALATALYSSSAQDSATIPLQSNYRKPQLVDSRIVLASFKEDDLSWINTGLLAPILVISALGFAFIVSFICCLFKQKRSAADHNESKRVGYTIGDRDEYGSRV
;
A
#
# COMPACT_ATOMS: atom_id res chain seq x y z
N MET A 1 26.43 -61.35 -19.45
CA MET A 1 25.73 -61.67 -18.18
C MET A 1 25.20 -60.38 -17.59
N ALA A 2 23.91 -60.32 -17.48
CA ALA A 2 23.13 -59.15 -17.08
C ALA A 2 23.14 -58.97 -15.55
N GLY A 3 23.27 -57.75 -15.13
CA GLY A 3 23.02 -57.32 -13.74
C GLY A 3 22.09 -56.14 -13.76
N LEU A 4 20.80 -56.41 -13.69
CA LEU A 4 19.71 -55.47 -13.49
C LEU A 4 19.72 -55.01 -12.03
N CYS A 5 19.96 -53.75 -11.76
CA CYS A 5 19.57 -53.11 -10.52
C CYS A 5 18.21 -52.47 -10.68
N SER A 6 17.21 -53.14 -10.15
CA SER A 6 15.85 -52.63 -9.93
C SER A 6 15.88 -51.60 -8.78
N GLY A 7 15.76 -50.35 -9.06
CA GLY A 7 15.48 -49.29 -8.09
C GLY A 7 13.98 -49.04 -8.06
N SER A 8 13.29 -49.55 -7.03
CA SER A 8 11.90 -49.24 -6.74
C SER A 8 11.75 -47.73 -6.39
N ALA A 9 11.04 -47.03 -7.23
CA ALA A 9 10.60 -45.66 -6.94
C ALA A 9 9.45 -45.73 -5.91
N THR A 10 9.76 -45.54 -4.66
CA THR A 10 8.75 -45.21 -3.64
C THR A 10 8.29 -43.80 -3.85
N ALA A 11 7.08 -43.61 -4.33
CA ALA A 11 6.41 -42.33 -4.38
C ALA A 11 6.15 -41.87 -2.92
N ALA A 12 6.99 -41.00 -2.42
CA ALA A 12 6.69 -40.26 -1.20
C ALA A 12 5.60 -39.23 -1.54
N VAL A 13 4.43 -39.40 -0.97
CA VAL A 13 3.35 -38.41 -0.96
C VAL A 13 3.85 -37.23 -0.08
N LEU A 14 4.36 -36.20 -0.69
CA LEU A 14 4.73 -34.94 -0.01
C LEU A 14 3.47 -34.07 0.06
N SER A 15 3.21 -33.54 1.26
CA SER A 15 2.16 -32.55 1.50
C SER A 15 2.39 -31.27 0.67
N PRO A 16 1.35 -30.47 0.35
CA PRO A 16 1.46 -29.35 -0.61
C PRO A 16 2.23 -28.11 -0.12
N SER A 17 3.08 -28.22 0.90
CA SER A 17 3.91 -27.13 1.45
C SER A 17 5.40 -27.29 1.20
N GLY A 18 5.82 -28.17 0.34
CA GLY A 18 7.23 -28.41 0.02
C GLY A 18 7.69 -27.59 -1.17
N ASP A 19 8.70 -26.79 -0.93
CA ASP A 19 9.49 -25.98 -1.84
C ASP A 19 9.63 -26.59 -3.25
N GLN A 20 8.98 -25.99 -4.24
CA GLN A 20 9.05 -26.42 -5.65
C GLN A 20 10.49 -26.48 -6.18
N MET A 21 11.36 -25.63 -5.68
CA MET A 21 12.79 -25.62 -6.03
C MET A 21 13.53 -26.86 -5.54
N THR A 22 13.22 -27.37 -4.36
CA THR A 22 13.80 -28.59 -3.81
C THR A 22 13.32 -29.83 -4.55
N LEU A 23 12.04 -29.86 -4.96
CA LEU A 23 11.49 -30.90 -5.81
C LEU A 23 12.11 -30.93 -7.20
N ILE A 24 12.33 -29.77 -7.83
CA ILE A 24 12.96 -29.64 -9.15
C ILE A 24 14.43 -30.05 -9.06
N ALA A 25 15.16 -29.62 -8.03
CA ALA A 25 16.54 -30.03 -7.82
C ALA A 25 16.70 -31.53 -7.55
N ALA A 26 15.81 -32.11 -6.76
CA ALA A 26 15.79 -33.56 -6.49
C ALA A 26 15.43 -34.38 -7.75
N PHE A 27 14.51 -33.89 -8.56
CA PHE A 27 14.11 -34.55 -9.82
C PHE A 27 15.22 -34.48 -10.89
N VAL A 28 15.92 -33.36 -10.99
CA VAL A 28 17.07 -33.19 -11.91
C VAL A 28 18.24 -34.11 -11.51
N VAL A 29 18.47 -34.30 -10.23
CA VAL A 29 19.51 -35.21 -9.72
C VAL A 29 19.13 -36.70 -9.89
N ALA A 30 17.82 -37.03 -9.81
CA ALA A 30 17.34 -38.42 -9.91
C ALA A 30 17.28 -38.97 -11.34
N VAL A 31 17.22 -38.11 -12.38
CA VAL A 31 16.98 -38.54 -13.77
C VAL A 31 18.22 -38.55 -14.65
N THR A 32 19.36 -37.99 -14.23
CA THR A 32 20.53 -37.90 -15.12
C THR A 32 21.79 -38.55 -14.52
N SER A 33 22.18 -39.68 -15.08
CA SER A 33 23.58 -40.09 -14.92
C SER A 33 24.48 -39.01 -15.53
N ALA A 34 25.67 -38.78 -14.91
CA ALA A 34 26.65 -37.77 -15.41
C ALA A 34 26.97 -37.89 -16.93
N ARG A 35 26.70 -39.05 -17.51
CA ARG A 35 26.81 -39.34 -18.93
C ARG A 35 25.69 -38.69 -19.80
N ALA A 36 24.45 -38.64 -19.28
CA ALA A 36 23.32 -38.00 -19.96
C ALA A 36 23.44 -36.47 -19.92
N ALA A 37 23.83 -35.90 -18.77
CA ALA A 37 24.10 -34.46 -18.63
C ALA A 37 25.24 -33.99 -19.56
N LYS A 38 26.35 -34.73 -19.66
CA LYS A 38 27.44 -34.41 -20.60
C LYS A 38 27.05 -34.56 -22.10
N LYS A 39 26.10 -35.46 -22.43
CA LYS A 39 25.55 -35.59 -23.78
C LYS A 39 24.61 -34.43 -24.11
N LEU A 40 23.77 -34.01 -23.18
CA LEU A 40 22.85 -32.90 -23.34
C LEU A 40 23.62 -31.56 -23.49
N ALA A 41 24.61 -31.31 -22.64
CA ALA A 41 25.45 -30.11 -22.70
C ALA A 41 26.22 -30.01 -24.02
N ARG A 42 26.75 -31.14 -24.57
CA ARG A 42 27.40 -31.18 -25.88
C ARG A 42 26.44 -30.94 -27.04
N TRP A 43 25.19 -31.41 -26.92
CA TRP A 43 24.13 -31.17 -27.91
C TRP A 43 23.69 -29.70 -27.91
N TYR A 44 23.48 -29.08 -26.74
CA TYR A 44 23.20 -27.66 -26.60
C TYR A 44 24.31 -26.76 -27.16
N LYS A 45 25.56 -27.09 -26.86
CA LYS A 45 26.73 -26.34 -27.37
C LYS A 45 26.79 -26.36 -28.90
N ARG A 46 26.51 -27.50 -29.57
CA ARG A 46 26.42 -27.61 -31.03
C ARG A 46 25.25 -26.79 -31.62
N LEU A 47 24.10 -26.77 -30.98
CA LEU A 47 22.96 -25.99 -31.44
C LEU A 47 23.24 -24.48 -31.47
N PHE A 48 23.91 -23.96 -30.45
CA PHE A 48 24.25 -22.55 -30.35
C PHE A 48 25.49 -22.14 -31.16
N GLU A 49 26.49 -23.00 -31.32
CA GLU A 49 27.70 -22.68 -32.07
C GLU A 49 27.52 -22.80 -33.60
N GLU A 50 26.57 -23.60 -34.09
CA GLU A 50 26.37 -23.84 -35.53
C GLU A 50 25.26 -22.98 -36.17
N GLY A 51 24.58 -22.13 -35.39
CA GLY A 51 23.59 -21.16 -35.90
C GLY A 51 22.44 -21.74 -36.73
N ARG A 52 22.14 -23.05 -36.60
CA ARG A 52 21.13 -23.74 -37.41
C ARG A 52 19.74 -23.57 -36.80
N SER A 53 18.77 -23.29 -37.68
CA SER A 53 17.35 -23.24 -37.30
C SER A 53 16.86 -24.63 -36.87
N CYS A 54 15.93 -24.63 -35.86
CA CYS A 54 15.29 -25.86 -35.33
C CYS A 54 14.57 -26.70 -36.41
N SER A 55 14.26 -26.15 -37.57
CA SER A 55 13.59 -26.82 -38.69
C SER A 55 14.50 -27.77 -39.49
N GLU A 56 15.83 -27.68 -39.36
CA GLU A 56 16.79 -28.48 -40.14
C GLU A 56 17.29 -29.72 -39.40
N ILE A 57 16.92 -29.90 -38.13
CA ILE A 57 17.39 -31.03 -37.32
C ILE A 57 16.46 -32.21 -37.50
N LYS A 58 16.75 -33.14 -38.41
CA LYS A 58 16.10 -34.46 -38.44
C LYS A 58 16.45 -35.26 -37.19
N MET A 59 15.54 -35.23 -36.22
CA MET A 59 15.65 -36.02 -35.00
C MET A 59 15.38 -37.49 -35.30
N ARG A 60 16.43 -38.31 -35.30
CA ARG A 60 16.37 -39.77 -35.60
C ARG A 60 15.90 -40.65 -34.43
N SER A 61 15.50 -40.07 -33.29
CA SER A 61 15.02 -40.88 -32.14
C SER A 61 13.81 -40.23 -31.47
N PRO A 62 12.67 -40.91 -31.37
CA PRO A 62 11.46 -40.40 -30.75
C PRO A 62 11.56 -40.18 -29.24
N SER A 63 12.65 -40.64 -28.59
CA SER A 63 12.83 -40.56 -27.13
C SER A 63 13.30 -39.17 -26.65
N PHE A 64 13.74 -38.27 -27.55
CA PHE A 64 14.27 -36.93 -27.17
C PHE A 64 13.21 -35.82 -27.19
N ILE A 65 12.09 -36.00 -27.91
CA ILE A 65 11.03 -35.00 -28.04
C ILE A 65 10.34 -34.74 -26.69
N PRO A 66 9.94 -35.74 -25.91
CA PRO A 66 9.26 -35.49 -24.63
C PRO A 66 10.20 -34.85 -23.60
N VAL A 67 11.51 -35.15 -23.63
CA VAL A 67 12.49 -34.56 -22.68
C VAL A 67 12.76 -33.09 -23.01
N ALA A 68 12.90 -32.74 -24.30
CA ALA A 68 13.07 -31.34 -24.73
C ALA A 68 11.77 -30.52 -24.47
N ALA A 69 10.59 -31.08 -24.73
CA ALA A 69 9.32 -30.43 -24.43
C ALA A 69 9.11 -30.24 -22.93
N LEU A 70 9.51 -31.23 -22.11
CA LEU A 70 9.48 -31.12 -20.65
C LEU A 70 10.44 -30.04 -20.13
N HIS A 71 11.63 -29.91 -20.71
CA HIS A 71 12.58 -28.86 -20.34
C HIS A 71 12.09 -27.46 -20.74
N LEU A 72 11.47 -27.31 -21.91
CA LEU A 72 10.89 -26.04 -22.36
C LEU A 72 9.69 -25.64 -21.49
N SER A 73 8.86 -26.61 -21.08
CA SER A 73 7.75 -26.35 -20.14
C SER A 73 8.25 -26.04 -18.71
N LEU A 74 9.35 -26.64 -18.25
CA LEU A 74 9.99 -26.35 -16.98
C LEU A 74 10.66 -24.97 -16.97
N ILE A 75 11.30 -24.55 -18.08
CA ILE A 75 11.87 -23.20 -18.21
C ILE A 75 10.74 -22.15 -18.24
N GLY A 76 9.61 -22.44 -18.88
CA GLY A 76 8.43 -21.59 -18.86
C GLY A 76 7.78 -21.49 -17.46
N ALA A 77 7.85 -22.56 -16.68
CA ALA A 77 7.35 -22.57 -15.30
C ALA A 77 8.27 -21.87 -14.29
N LEU A 78 9.55 -21.69 -14.62
CA LEU A 78 10.52 -20.93 -13.82
C LEU A 78 10.44 -19.42 -14.05
N GLN A 79 9.84 -18.98 -15.14
CA GLN A 79 9.43 -17.59 -15.35
C GLN A 79 8.03 -17.47 -14.75
N GLY A 80 7.89 -16.83 -13.58
CA GLY A 80 6.59 -16.54 -13.00
C GLY A 80 5.64 -15.94 -14.04
N TYR A 81 4.35 -16.26 -13.92
CA TYR A 81 3.35 -15.69 -14.83
C TYR A 81 3.42 -14.16 -14.83
N LYS A 82 3.31 -13.58 -16.03
CA LYS A 82 3.25 -12.12 -16.17
C LYS A 82 1.96 -11.62 -15.50
N TRP A 83 2.08 -10.56 -14.74
CA TRP A 83 0.96 -9.89 -14.11
C TRP A 83 1.08 -8.37 -14.29
N THR A 84 -0.04 -7.68 -14.23
CA THR A 84 -0.17 -6.23 -14.34
C THR A 84 -1.21 -5.74 -13.34
N TYR A 85 -1.36 -4.42 -13.17
CA TYR A 85 -2.42 -3.87 -12.31
C TYR A 85 -3.77 -3.76 -13.02
N SER A 86 -3.80 -3.75 -14.36
CA SER A 86 -5.01 -3.61 -15.16
C SER A 86 -4.98 -4.51 -16.39
N GLY A 87 -6.12 -4.61 -17.08
CA GLY A 87 -6.24 -5.44 -18.29
C GLY A 87 -6.33 -6.94 -18.02
N PRO A 88 -6.03 -7.80 -19.01
CA PRO A 88 -6.22 -9.24 -18.93
C PRO A 88 -5.41 -9.94 -17.83
N GLU A 89 -4.26 -9.38 -17.46
CA GLU A 89 -3.37 -9.88 -16.41
C GLU A 89 -3.46 -9.02 -15.13
N GLY A 90 -4.53 -8.21 -15.01
CA GLY A 90 -4.76 -7.29 -13.90
C GLY A 90 -5.17 -7.97 -12.61
N GLU A 91 -5.31 -7.18 -11.53
CA GLU A 91 -5.52 -7.64 -10.16
C GLU A 91 -6.68 -8.64 -10.00
N HIS A 92 -7.76 -8.48 -10.77
CA HIS A 92 -8.92 -9.40 -10.73
C HIS A 92 -8.61 -10.81 -11.26
N HIS A 93 -7.47 -10.98 -11.92
CA HIS A 93 -7.05 -12.25 -12.50
C HIS A 93 -5.85 -12.88 -11.80
N TRP A 94 -5.21 -12.17 -10.84
CA TRP A 94 -4.02 -12.66 -10.14
C TRP A 94 -4.23 -14.03 -9.49
N SER A 95 -5.40 -14.25 -8.88
CA SER A 95 -5.71 -15.51 -8.19
C SER A 95 -5.70 -16.74 -9.10
N LYS A 96 -5.81 -16.58 -10.43
CA LYS A 96 -5.73 -17.69 -11.39
C LYS A 96 -4.35 -18.35 -11.41
N HIS A 97 -3.29 -17.55 -11.24
CA HIS A 97 -1.90 -18.01 -11.29
C HIS A 97 -1.20 -17.90 -9.95
N TYR A 98 -1.74 -17.09 -9.05
CA TYR A 98 -1.25 -16.85 -7.70
C TYR A 98 -2.39 -17.04 -6.69
N PRO A 99 -2.64 -18.28 -6.25
CA PRO A 99 -3.82 -18.62 -5.45
C PRO A 99 -3.98 -17.79 -4.17
N TYR A 100 -2.87 -17.44 -3.52
CA TYR A 100 -2.91 -16.60 -2.31
C TYR A 100 -3.56 -15.24 -2.54
N CYS A 101 -3.49 -14.67 -3.77
CA CYS A 101 -4.11 -13.38 -4.08
C CYS A 101 -5.65 -13.39 -3.98
N GLY A 102 -6.27 -14.57 -4.01
CA GLY A 102 -7.71 -14.75 -3.75
C GLY A 102 -8.03 -15.33 -2.36
N GLY A 103 -7.03 -15.45 -1.49
CA GLY A 103 -7.18 -15.99 -0.15
C GLY A 103 -7.61 -14.95 0.88
N SER A 104 -7.59 -15.36 2.15
CA SER A 104 -7.85 -14.50 3.30
C SER A 104 -6.60 -13.70 3.69
N PHE A 105 -6.76 -12.73 4.61
CA PHE A 105 -5.68 -11.90 5.15
C PHE A 105 -4.94 -11.08 4.09
N GLN A 106 -5.66 -10.66 3.05
CA GLN A 106 -5.08 -9.90 1.95
C GLN A 106 -4.91 -8.41 2.28
N SER A 107 -3.90 -7.80 1.66
CA SER A 107 -3.57 -6.37 1.72
C SER A 107 -3.62 -5.74 0.32
N PRO A 108 -3.79 -4.41 0.21
CA PRO A 108 -4.05 -3.45 1.29
C PRO A 108 -5.47 -3.54 1.85
N ILE A 109 -5.81 -2.67 2.84
CA ILE A 109 -7.16 -2.55 3.40
C ILE A 109 -7.59 -1.08 3.48
N ASP A 110 -8.89 -0.84 3.59
CA ASP A 110 -9.44 0.46 4.01
C ASP A 110 -9.58 0.45 5.54
N ILE A 111 -8.73 1.22 6.21
CA ILE A 111 -8.68 1.34 7.66
C ILE A 111 -9.84 2.22 8.11
N LYS A 112 -10.77 1.65 8.86
CA LYS A 112 -11.96 2.33 9.38
C LYS A 112 -11.75 2.71 10.84
N SER A 113 -11.74 4.00 11.14
CA SER A 113 -11.52 4.50 12.50
C SER A 113 -12.48 3.90 13.52
N GLU A 114 -13.75 3.73 13.14
CA GLU A 114 -14.80 3.15 13.99
C GLU A 114 -14.59 1.65 14.30
N LEU A 115 -13.70 0.96 13.58
CA LEU A 115 -13.38 -0.47 13.77
C LEU A 115 -12.03 -0.69 14.43
N LEU A 116 -11.27 0.38 14.71
CA LEU A 116 -9.98 0.29 15.37
C LEU A 116 -10.10 -0.17 16.82
N ARG A 117 -9.14 -0.99 17.22
CA ARG A 117 -8.95 -1.34 18.63
C ARG A 117 -7.65 -0.71 19.14
N PHE A 118 -7.77 0.20 20.11
CA PHE A 118 -6.59 0.74 20.79
C PHE A 118 -5.87 -0.35 21.56
N ASP A 119 -4.55 -0.43 21.38
CA ASP A 119 -3.69 -1.34 22.11
C ASP A 119 -2.55 -0.55 22.79
N PRO A 120 -2.61 -0.36 24.13
CA PRO A 120 -1.60 0.39 24.87
C PRO A 120 -0.24 -0.31 24.95
N THR A 121 -0.13 -1.56 24.49
CA THR A 121 1.15 -2.30 24.44
C THR A 121 1.95 -2.00 23.20
N LEU A 122 1.34 -1.39 22.18
CA LEU A 122 2.02 -0.97 20.97
C LEU A 122 2.98 0.20 21.28
N ARG A 123 4.27 -0.07 21.21
CA ARG A 123 5.33 0.91 21.44
C ARG A 123 5.65 1.71 20.18
N PRO A 124 6.22 2.92 20.31
CA PRO A 124 6.76 3.64 19.15
C PRO A 124 7.68 2.76 18.32
N ILE A 125 7.61 2.92 16.99
CA ILE A 125 8.51 2.21 16.08
C ILE A 125 9.91 2.81 16.21
N GLU A 126 10.89 1.94 16.48
CA GLU A 126 12.30 2.30 16.54
C GLU A 126 13.04 1.71 15.35
N VAL A 127 13.67 2.57 14.57
CA VAL A 127 14.48 2.20 13.42
C VAL A 127 15.95 2.52 13.66
N GLN A 128 16.83 1.61 13.23
CA GLN A 128 18.27 1.71 13.42
C GLN A 128 18.99 1.76 12.08
N ASN A 129 20.06 2.56 12.01
CA ASN A 129 20.94 2.71 10.84
C ASN A 129 20.23 3.24 9.57
N TYR A 130 19.16 4.02 9.71
CA TYR A 130 18.41 4.60 8.59
C TYR A 130 19.06 5.87 8.02
N ASN A 131 20.01 6.46 8.72
CA ASN A 131 20.82 7.57 8.22
C ASN A 131 22.09 7.00 7.57
N LEU A 132 22.03 6.82 6.25
CA LEU A 132 23.12 6.24 5.47
C LEU A 132 24.12 7.31 5.07
N SER A 133 25.42 6.96 5.06
CA SER A 133 26.46 7.84 4.54
C SER A 133 26.30 8.05 3.03
N PRO A 134 26.59 9.27 2.51
CA PRO A 134 26.67 9.50 1.06
C PRO A 134 27.69 8.61 0.33
N ASP A 135 28.69 8.08 1.05
CA ASP A 135 29.68 7.13 0.50
C ASP A 135 29.10 5.74 0.23
N GLU A 136 27.97 5.42 0.87
CA GLU A 136 27.26 4.17 0.63
C GLU A 136 26.50 4.28 -0.69
N GLN A 137 26.54 3.21 -1.49
CA GLN A 137 25.83 3.18 -2.76
C GLN A 137 24.56 2.36 -2.63
N LEU A 138 23.43 2.96 -3.00
CA LEU A 138 22.13 2.30 -3.07
C LEU A 138 21.78 2.04 -4.54
N THR A 139 21.13 0.91 -4.80
CA THR A 139 20.63 0.60 -6.14
C THR A 139 19.18 1.10 -6.26
N LEU A 140 18.97 2.13 -7.07
CA LEU A 140 17.67 2.59 -7.52
C LEU A 140 17.32 1.87 -8.83
N GLY A 141 16.11 1.34 -8.96
CA GLY A 141 15.69 0.58 -10.15
C GLY A 141 14.20 0.70 -10.45
N ASN A 142 13.87 0.38 -11.68
CA ASN A 142 12.51 0.16 -12.17
C ASN A 142 12.34 -1.34 -12.43
N ASN A 143 11.51 -2.01 -11.63
CA ASN A 143 11.26 -3.46 -11.78
C ASN A 143 10.11 -3.78 -12.75
N GLY A 144 9.55 -2.76 -13.41
CA GLY A 144 8.39 -2.86 -14.30
C GLY A 144 7.04 -2.72 -13.60
N HIS A 145 7.03 -2.73 -12.26
CA HIS A 145 5.82 -2.57 -11.43
C HIS A 145 5.93 -1.41 -10.45
N ALA A 146 7.15 -1.03 -10.07
CA ALA A 146 7.41 0.07 -9.14
C ALA A 146 8.83 0.64 -9.33
N LEU A 147 9.04 1.86 -8.85
CA LEU A 147 10.34 2.39 -8.49
C LEU A 147 10.75 1.74 -7.17
N GLN A 148 11.94 1.15 -7.12
CA GLN A 148 12.44 0.44 -5.96
C GLN A 148 13.88 0.86 -5.63
N ILE A 149 14.18 1.00 -4.33
CA ILE A 149 15.55 1.20 -3.82
C ILE A 149 15.92 -0.02 -2.97
N SER A 150 17.02 -0.69 -3.29
CA SER A 150 17.58 -1.76 -2.46
C SER A 150 18.21 -1.16 -1.21
N LEU A 151 17.94 -1.72 -0.04
CA LEU A 151 18.42 -1.24 1.25
C LEU A 151 19.39 -2.23 1.90
N PRO A 152 20.41 -1.73 2.62
CA PRO A 152 21.35 -2.60 3.33
C PRO A 152 20.70 -3.20 4.59
N SER A 153 20.99 -4.48 4.87
CA SER A 153 20.42 -5.23 5.99
C SER A 153 20.88 -4.75 7.38
N LYS A 154 21.86 -3.85 7.45
CA LYS A 154 22.20 -3.15 8.70
C LYS A 154 21.08 -2.24 9.19
N MET A 155 20.28 -1.68 8.26
CA MET A 155 19.05 -0.98 8.58
C MET A 155 18.03 -1.98 9.13
N HIS A 156 17.40 -1.67 10.27
CA HIS A 156 16.44 -2.59 10.86
C HIS A 156 15.44 -1.90 11.79
N ILE A 157 14.35 -2.58 12.08
CA ILE A 157 13.41 -2.24 13.14
C ILE A 157 13.83 -3.01 14.40
N SER A 158 14.00 -2.29 15.53
CA SER A 158 14.43 -2.86 16.82
C SER A 158 13.30 -3.00 17.85
N SER A 159 12.17 -2.33 17.66
CA SER A 159 11.04 -2.28 18.60
C SER A 159 10.03 -3.41 18.46
N LEU A 160 10.18 -4.30 17.48
CA LEU A 160 9.33 -5.48 17.28
C LEU A 160 9.87 -6.68 18.09
N GLN A 161 9.06 -7.75 18.19
CA GLN A 161 9.43 -8.98 18.92
C GLN A 161 10.74 -9.60 18.40
N HIS A 162 11.00 -9.48 17.10
CA HIS A 162 12.21 -9.92 16.42
C HIS A 162 12.87 -8.73 15.73
N ARG A 163 14.16 -8.87 15.41
CA ARG A 163 14.86 -7.94 14.56
C ARG A 163 14.41 -8.14 13.12
N TYR A 164 13.85 -7.09 12.51
CA TYR A 164 13.47 -7.08 11.11
C TYR A 164 14.43 -6.19 10.31
N SER A 165 15.29 -6.82 9.50
CA SER A 165 16.29 -6.13 8.67
C SER A 165 15.70 -5.66 7.35
N ALA A 166 16.05 -4.44 6.93
CA ALA A 166 15.56 -3.86 5.69
C ALA A 166 16.07 -4.64 4.47
N ALA A 167 15.25 -4.71 3.45
CA ALA A 167 15.58 -5.28 2.15
C ALA A 167 15.44 -4.28 1.00
N GLN A 168 14.33 -3.54 0.98
CA GLN A 168 14.06 -2.56 -0.08
C GLN A 168 12.95 -1.58 0.35
N LEU A 169 12.86 -0.45 -0.33
CA LEU A 169 11.68 0.41 -0.32
C LEU A 169 11.18 0.61 -1.74
N HIS A 170 9.86 0.82 -1.89
CA HIS A 170 9.22 1.08 -3.17
C HIS A 170 7.99 1.95 -3.00
N PHE A 171 7.45 2.42 -4.13
CA PHE A 171 6.33 3.34 -4.14
C PHE A 171 5.17 2.82 -4.99
N HIS A 172 3.96 3.17 -4.56
CA HIS A 172 2.70 3.05 -5.29
C HIS A 172 2.12 4.43 -5.49
N TRP A 173 1.60 4.73 -6.69
CA TRP A 173 1.07 6.06 -7.03
C TRP A 173 -0.03 5.98 -8.08
N GLY A 174 -0.79 7.07 -8.22
CA GLY A 174 -1.83 7.20 -9.23
C GLY A 174 -1.29 7.56 -10.62
N SER A 175 -1.92 8.53 -11.24
CA SER A 175 -1.50 9.10 -12.53
C SER A 175 -1.53 10.63 -12.46
N SER A 176 -1.04 11.29 -13.49
CA SER A 176 -1.14 12.77 -13.59
C SER A 176 -2.59 13.26 -13.71
N SER A 177 -3.49 12.44 -14.23
CA SER A 177 -4.93 12.76 -14.38
C SER A 177 -5.77 12.31 -13.18
N GLN A 178 -5.34 11.25 -12.47
CA GLN A 178 -5.98 10.74 -11.26
C GLN A 178 -4.90 10.56 -10.20
N ILE A 179 -4.75 11.58 -9.36
CA ILE A 179 -3.66 11.65 -8.37
C ILE A 179 -3.74 10.51 -7.35
N ALA A 180 -4.94 10.15 -6.88
CA ALA A 180 -5.14 9.10 -5.88
C ALA A 180 -4.52 7.77 -6.31
N GLY A 181 -3.61 7.25 -5.48
CA GLY A 181 -2.81 6.09 -5.83
C GLY A 181 -2.17 5.35 -4.65
N SER A 182 -2.52 5.69 -3.40
CA SER A 182 -2.15 4.86 -2.25
C SER A 182 -2.85 3.51 -2.32
N GLU A 183 -2.24 2.49 -1.75
CA GLU A 183 -2.82 1.16 -1.60
C GLU A 183 -3.75 1.10 -0.39
N HIS A 184 -3.28 1.50 0.79
CA HIS A 184 -4.14 1.66 1.95
C HIS A 184 -5.01 2.91 1.83
N MET A 185 -6.20 2.81 2.40
CA MET A 185 -7.11 3.93 2.59
C MET A 185 -7.38 4.13 4.08
N VAL A 186 -7.74 5.34 4.47
CA VAL A 186 -8.19 5.65 5.83
C VAL A 186 -9.55 6.33 5.73
N ASN A 187 -10.58 5.73 6.30
CA ASN A 187 -11.97 6.21 6.23
C ASN A 187 -12.42 6.49 4.78
N SER A 188 -12.08 5.59 3.86
CA SER A 188 -12.32 5.68 2.42
C SER A 188 -11.58 6.83 1.72
N LYS A 189 -10.68 7.54 2.40
CA LYS A 189 -9.77 8.50 1.75
C LYS A 189 -8.58 7.77 1.18
N GLN A 190 -8.38 7.85 -0.12
CA GLN A 190 -7.16 7.42 -0.81
C GLN A 190 -6.20 8.60 -0.93
N TYR A 191 -4.91 8.36 -0.71
CA TYR A 191 -3.86 9.38 -0.78
C TYR A 191 -3.20 9.40 -2.16
N ALA A 192 -2.33 10.39 -2.41
CA ALA A 192 -1.68 10.54 -3.72
C ALA A 192 -0.74 9.38 -4.05
N ALA A 193 -0.01 8.90 -3.06
CA ALA A 193 0.93 7.79 -3.19
C ALA A 193 1.12 7.11 -1.83
N GLU A 194 1.86 6.00 -1.85
CA GLU A 194 2.25 5.27 -0.65
C GLU A 194 3.65 4.70 -0.82
N MET A 195 4.47 4.80 0.22
CA MET A 195 5.80 4.20 0.30
C MET A 195 5.77 3.00 1.22
N HIS A 196 6.36 1.89 0.79
CA HIS A 196 6.57 0.69 1.58
C HIS A 196 8.05 0.47 1.86
N VAL A 197 8.44 0.37 3.13
CA VAL A 197 9.77 -0.07 3.53
C VAL A 197 9.68 -1.51 4.01
N VAL A 198 10.20 -2.42 3.22
CA VAL A 198 10.07 -3.87 3.43
C VAL A 198 11.25 -4.41 4.22
N HIS A 199 10.95 -5.15 5.28
CA HIS A 199 11.92 -5.80 6.16
C HIS A 199 11.62 -7.28 6.27
N TYR A 200 12.64 -8.08 6.55
CA TYR A 200 12.51 -9.50 6.82
C TYR A 200 13.03 -9.86 8.22
N ASN A 201 12.45 -10.87 8.83
CA ASN A 201 12.83 -11.38 10.14
C ASN A 201 14.25 -12.02 10.09
N SER A 202 15.26 -11.21 10.39
CA SER A 202 16.66 -11.61 10.30
C SER A 202 17.15 -12.43 11.50
N ASP A 203 16.35 -12.55 12.57
CA ASP A 203 16.64 -13.49 13.66
C ASP A 203 16.38 -14.94 13.23
N LYS A 204 15.43 -15.15 12.30
CA LYS A 204 15.02 -16.49 11.87
C LYS A 204 15.48 -16.85 10.46
N TYR A 205 15.60 -15.87 9.57
CA TYR A 205 15.83 -16.12 8.13
C TYR A 205 17.07 -15.38 7.64
N PRO A 206 17.92 -16.03 6.82
CA PRO A 206 19.19 -15.45 6.37
C PRO A 206 19.00 -14.29 5.37
N ASN A 207 17.87 -14.25 4.66
CA ASN A 207 17.52 -13.17 3.73
C ASN A 207 16.02 -13.19 3.43
N ILE A 208 15.55 -12.16 2.70
CA ILE A 208 14.13 -12.00 2.36
C ILE A 208 13.54 -13.17 1.56
N SER A 209 14.32 -13.84 0.71
CA SER A 209 13.80 -14.95 -0.11
C SER A 209 13.39 -16.17 0.73
N TYR A 210 14.02 -16.37 1.89
CA TYR A 210 13.62 -17.41 2.84
C TYR A 210 12.48 -16.99 3.77
N ALA A 211 12.27 -15.69 3.93
CA ALA A 211 11.27 -15.11 4.83
C ALA A 211 9.92 -14.86 4.16
N VAL A 212 9.92 -14.63 2.84
CA VAL A 212 8.81 -14.02 2.08
C VAL A 212 7.49 -14.77 2.18
N ASP A 213 7.50 -16.10 2.33
CA ASP A 213 6.33 -16.98 2.43
C ASP A 213 6.03 -17.45 3.87
N LYS A 214 6.76 -16.95 4.88
CA LYS A 214 6.59 -17.33 6.29
C LYS A 214 5.66 -16.36 6.99
N SER A 215 4.79 -16.87 7.85
CA SER A 215 3.77 -16.05 8.56
C SER A 215 4.36 -14.95 9.45
N ASP A 216 5.60 -15.12 9.93
CA ASP A 216 6.36 -14.13 10.70
C ASP A 216 7.54 -13.56 9.92
N GLY A 217 7.53 -13.73 8.61
CA GLY A 217 8.69 -13.48 7.76
C GLY A 217 8.96 -12.01 7.50
N LEU A 218 7.93 -11.20 7.34
CA LEU A 218 8.06 -9.83 6.88
C LEU A 218 7.42 -8.82 7.85
N ALA A 219 8.00 -7.63 7.91
CA ALA A 219 7.40 -6.44 8.50
C ALA A 219 7.52 -5.29 7.50
N VAL A 220 6.42 -4.60 7.23
CA VAL A 220 6.39 -3.49 6.27
C VAL A 220 5.91 -2.22 6.97
N LEU A 221 6.68 -1.14 6.78
CA LEU A 221 6.29 0.20 7.17
C LEU A 221 5.62 0.88 5.97
N GLY A 222 4.34 1.22 6.09
CA GLY A 222 3.56 1.96 5.11
C GLY A 222 3.50 3.44 5.47
N VAL A 223 3.84 4.31 4.54
CA VAL A 223 3.80 5.77 4.68
C VAL A 223 2.91 6.34 3.60
N LEU A 224 1.78 6.92 4.01
CA LEU A 224 0.85 7.60 3.11
C LEU A 224 1.43 8.96 2.68
N ILE A 225 1.28 9.31 1.40
CA ILE A 225 1.90 10.49 0.80
C ILE A 225 0.83 11.42 0.26
N GLU A 226 0.89 12.70 0.65
CA GLU A 226 0.04 13.76 0.15
C GLU A 226 0.83 14.74 -0.73
N VAL A 227 0.15 15.37 -1.68
CA VAL A 227 0.71 16.50 -2.41
C VAL A 227 0.64 17.74 -1.53
N GLY A 228 1.78 18.36 -1.28
CA GLY A 228 1.92 19.52 -0.41
C GLY A 228 3.29 20.17 -0.52
N GLU A 229 4.02 20.25 0.58
CA GLU A 229 5.35 20.84 0.64
C GLU A 229 6.40 20.04 -0.13
N PHE A 230 7.43 20.75 -0.61
CA PHE A 230 8.58 20.12 -1.25
C PHE A 230 9.36 19.26 -0.24
N ASN A 231 9.69 18.04 -0.64
CA ASN A 231 10.44 17.11 0.19
C ASN A 231 11.90 17.00 -0.29
N PRO A 232 12.87 17.56 0.45
CA PRO A 232 14.26 17.52 0.03
C PRO A 232 14.87 16.11 0.08
N THR A 233 14.36 15.23 0.93
CA THR A 233 14.85 13.86 1.03
C THR A 233 14.33 13.01 -0.14
N PHE A 234 13.07 13.21 -0.54
CA PHE A 234 12.49 12.57 -1.72
C PHE A 234 13.26 12.98 -3.00
N GLU A 235 13.74 14.22 -3.06
CA GLU A 235 14.54 14.72 -4.19
C GLU A 235 15.90 14.00 -4.32
N GLN A 236 16.47 13.44 -3.22
CA GLN A 236 17.79 12.80 -3.26
C GLN A 236 17.85 11.62 -4.26
N PHE A 237 16.78 10.87 -4.40
CA PHE A 237 16.72 9.78 -5.40
C PHE A 237 15.93 10.17 -6.65
N LEU A 238 14.92 11.04 -6.54
CA LEU A 238 14.07 11.44 -7.66
C LEU A 238 14.86 12.06 -8.82
N ARG A 239 15.89 12.83 -8.54
CA ARG A 239 16.79 13.42 -9.56
C ARG A 239 17.46 12.39 -10.46
N PHE A 240 17.51 11.13 -10.05
CA PHE A 240 18.08 10.02 -10.86
C PHE A 240 17.03 9.25 -11.66
N ILE A 241 15.75 9.62 -11.58
CA ILE A 241 14.62 8.86 -12.16
C ILE A 241 14.77 8.65 -13.67
N ASN A 242 15.39 9.59 -14.38
CA ASN A 242 15.64 9.48 -15.81
C ASN A 242 16.61 8.34 -16.20
N GLY A 243 17.41 7.87 -15.24
CA GLY A 243 18.32 6.72 -15.45
C GLY A 243 17.63 5.35 -15.33
N ILE A 244 16.35 5.34 -14.92
CA ILE A 244 15.58 4.10 -14.73
C ILE A 244 14.24 4.12 -15.46
N LYS A 245 14.15 4.83 -16.58
CA LYS A 245 12.92 5.02 -17.35
C LYS A 245 12.19 3.71 -17.66
N TYR A 246 12.93 2.70 -18.07
CA TYR A 246 12.39 1.44 -18.57
C TYR A 246 12.60 0.30 -17.58
N ARG A 247 11.75 -0.72 -17.69
CA ARG A 247 11.84 -1.95 -16.89
C ARG A 247 13.24 -2.54 -16.91
N ASN A 248 13.71 -3.00 -15.75
CA ASN A 248 15.02 -3.59 -15.47
C ASN A 248 16.20 -2.61 -15.53
N GLN A 249 15.98 -1.31 -15.77
CA GLN A 249 17.05 -0.33 -15.61
C GLN A 249 17.34 -0.07 -14.14
N LYS A 250 18.62 0.13 -13.83
CA LYS A 250 19.13 0.38 -12.48
C LYS A 250 20.25 1.41 -12.54
N VAL A 251 20.33 2.24 -11.50
CA VAL A 251 21.42 3.20 -11.30
C VAL A 251 21.88 3.15 -9.85
N GLN A 252 23.15 3.50 -9.62
CA GLN A 252 23.67 3.70 -8.27
C GLN A 252 23.40 5.14 -7.83
N VAL A 253 22.89 5.30 -6.61
CA VAL A 253 22.65 6.59 -6.00
C VAL A 253 23.38 6.67 -4.66
N PRO A 254 23.92 7.82 -4.26
CA PRO A 254 24.52 7.99 -2.94
C PRO A 254 23.53 7.67 -1.82
N GLY A 255 24.03 7.12 -0.72
CA GLY A 255 23.26 6.95 0.50
C GLY A 255 22.73 8.28 1.01
N PHE A 256 21.59 8.24 1.69
CA PHE A 256 20.96 9.41 2.29
C PHE A 256 20.15 9.01 3.53
N ASN A 257 19.62 9.98 4.25
CA ASN A 257 18.84 9.73 5.45
C ASN A 257 17.45 9.18 5.14
N ILE A 258 17.31 7.86 5.05
CA ILE A 258 16.03 7.17 4.83
C ILE A 258 15.02 7.46 5.96
N ARG A 259 15.50 7.72 7.21
CA ARG A 259 14.62 8.09 8.33
C ARG A 259 13.78 9.34 8.04
N ALA A 260 14.31 10.25 7.24
CA ALA A 260 13.62 11.49 6.85
C ALA A 260 12.51 11.30 5.80
N LEU A 261 12.35 10.09 5.24
CA LEU A 261 11.17 9.70 4.46
C LEU A 261 10.03 9.14 5.34
N LEU A 262 10.31 8.81 6.60
CA LEU A 262 9.28 8.42 7.55
C LEU A 262 8.70 9.66 8.24
N PRO A 263 7.47 9.59 8.78
CA PRO A 263 6.91 10.67 9.59
C PRO A 263 7.81 11.06 10.76
N ALA A 264 7.71 12.30 11.23
CA ALA A 264 8.47 12.78 12.38
C ALA A 264 8.18 11.94 13.63
N ARG A 265 6.91 11.62 13.85
CA ARG A 265 6.41 10.77 14.94
C ARG A 265 6.15 9.36 14.44
N LEU A 266 6.78 8.37 15.08
CA LEU A 266 6.64 6.95 14.77
C LEU A 266 5.81 6.20 15.86
N ASP A 267 5.15 6.92 16.72
CA ASP A 267 4.33 6.43 17.82
C ASP A 267 2.84 6.30 17.46
N GLU A 268 2.39 6.92 16.37
CA GLU A 268 1.01 6.83 15.90
C GLU A 268 0.91 6.03 14.60
N TYR A 269 0.38 4.82 14.71
CA TYR A 269 0.26 3.91 13.57
C TYR A 269 -0.89 2.90 13.74
N TYR A 270 -1.28 2.32 12.62
CA TYR A 270 -2.18 1.18 12.52
C TYR A 270 -1.36 -0.09 12.36
N ARG A 271 -1.77 -1.17 13.03
CA ARG A 271 -1.10 -2.47 13.00
C ARG A 271 -2.08 -3.58 12.65
N TYR A 272 -1.73 -4.43 11.67
CA TYR A 272 -2.54 -5.61 11.35
C TYR A 272 -1.70 -6.68 10.62
N ASP A 273 -2.18 -7.93 10.67
CA ASP A 273 -1.61 -9.04 9.91
C ASP A 273 -2.21 -9.06 8.51
N GLY A 274 -1.35 -9.06 7.50
CA GLY A 274 -1.77 -9.00 6.11
C GLY A 274 -0.80 -9.69 5.15
N SER A 275 -0.84 -9.28 3.90
CA SER A 275 -0.11 -9.92 2.82
C SER A 275 0.82 -8.96 2.06
N LEU A 276 1.63 -9.52 1.17
CA LEU A 276 2.17 -8.77 0.05
C LEU A 276 1.01 -8.20 -0.78
N THR A 277 1.14 -6.97 -1.26
CA THR A 277 0.13 -6.31 -2.12
C THR A 277 0.30 -6.63 -3.59
N THR A 278 1.34 -7.38 -3.94
CA THR A 278 1.62 -7.84 -5.31
C THR A 278 1.75 -9.36 -5.33
N PRO A 279 1.52 -10.03 -6.46
CA PRO A 279 1.81 -11.45 -6.60
C PRO A 279 3.21 -11.80 -6.09
N PRO A 280 3.34 -12.88 -5.31
CA PRO A 280 2.36 -13.95 -5.06
C PRO A 280 1.38 -13.72 -3.89
N CYS A 281 1.28 -12.52 -3.31
CA CYS A 281 0.32 -12.12 -2.25
C CYS A 281 0.38 -13.00 -0.99
N TYR A 282 1.57 -13.47 -0.60
CA TYR A 282 1.73 -14.29 0.60
C TYR A 282 1.24 -13.56 1.86
N PRO A 283 0.44 -14.22 2.72
CA PRO A 283 -0.05 -13.65 3.98
C PRO A 283 1.05 -13.70 5.07
N SER A 284 2.14 -13.00 4.81
CA SER A 284 3.40 -13.09 5.55
C SER A 284 3.83 -11.77 6.17
N VAL A 285 2.96 -10.74 6.16
CA VAL A 285 3.35 -9.37 6.47
C VAL A 285 2.70 -8.87 7.75
N LEU A 286 3.53 -8.45 8.70
CA LEU A 286 3.12 -7.59 9.81
C LEU A 286 3.14 -6.14 9.32
N TRP A 287 1.96 -5.57 9.09
CA TRP A 287 1.81 -4.21 8.62
C TRP A 287 1.86 -3.17 9.73
N THR A 288 2.60 -2.11 9.51
CA THR A 288 2.60 -0.88 10.28
C THR A 288 2.35 0.27 9.32
N VAL A 289 1.14 0.83 9.32
CA VAL A 289 0.80 2.00 8.49
C VAL A 289 0.76 3.22 9.39
N PHE A 290 1.59 4.21 9.13
CA PHE A 290 1.65 5.41 9.96
C PHE A 290 0.42 6.29 9.76
N ARG A 291 -0.09 6.86 10.88
CA ARG A 291 -1.20 7.81 10.86
C ARG A 291 -0.80 9.12 10.17
N ASN A 292 0.41 9.58 10.46
CA ASN A 292 0.94 10.83 9.92
C ASN A 292 1.49 10.62 8.51
N THR A 293 1.10 11.48 7.59
CA THR A 293 1.52 11.43 6.19
C THR A 293 2.88 12.08 5.96
N MET A 294 3.51 11.74 4.84
CA MET A 294 4.61 12.49 4.25
C MET A 294 4.06 13.37 3.12
N THR A 295 4.67 14.54 2.90
CA THR A 295 4.33 15.39 1.76
C THR A 295 5.40 15.36 0.68
N VAL A 296 4.97 15.53 -0.57
CA VAL A 296 5.82 15.82 -1.72
C VAL A 296 5.19 16.94 -2.52
N SER A 297 6.01 17.79 -3.18
CA SER A 297 5.44 18.84 -4.02
C SER A 297 4.74 18.28 -5.25
N GLN A 298 3.82 19.04 -5.83
CA GLN A 298 3.14 18.65 -7.08
C GLN A 298 4.15 18.34 -8.20
N LYS A 299 5.27 19.08 -8.26
CA LYS A 299 6.33 18.84 -9.24
C LYS A 299 7.01 17.48 -9.02
N GLN A 300 7.29 17.12 -7.78
CA GLN A 300 7.89 15.83 -7.42
C GLN A 300 6.92 14.68 -7.71
N PHE A 301 5.65 14.83 -7.34
CA PHE A 301 4.63 13.84 -7.67
C PHE A 301 4.51 13.62 -9.18
N ASN A 302 4.42 14.70 -9.96
CA ASN A 302 4.33 14.61 -11.42
C ASN A 302 5.57 13.93 -12.03
N ALA A 303 6.77 14.22 -11.51
CA ALA A 303 8.00 13.56 -11.96
C ALA A 303 7.94 12.03 -11.71
N LEU A 304 7.46 11.59 -10.53
CA LEU A 304 7.26 10.18 -10.23
C LEU A 304 6.20 9.55 -11.16
N ALA A 305 5.05 10.22 -11.32
CA ALA A 305 3.87 9.68 -12.01
C ALA A 305 4.03 9.57 -13.54
N THR A 306 4.99 10.29 -14.13
CA THR A 306 5.12 10.36 -15.61
C THR A 306 6.45 9.90 -16.18
N ALA A 307 7.47 9.68 -15.33
CA ALA A 307 8.83 9.42 -15.85
C ALA A 307 9.08 7.95 -16.24
N LEU A 308 8.31 7.00 -15.75
CA LEU A 308 8.63 5.58 -15.81
C LEU A 308 7.69 4.81 -16.75
N TYR A 309 8.23 3.73 -17.32
CA TYR A 309 7.50 2.78 -18.15
C TYR A 309 7.60 1.36 -17.56
N SER A 310 6.51 0.61 -17.64
CA SER A 310 6.48 -0.82 -17.27
C SER A 310 7.06 -1.72 -18.37
N SER A 311 7.17 -1.20 -19.59
CA SER A 311 7.83 -1.85 -20.73
C SER A 311 9.36 -1.71 -20.65
N SER A 312 10.09 -2.62 -21.33
CA SER A 312 11.54 -2.49 -21.51
C SER A 312 11.87 -1.50 -22.64
N ALA A 313 13.12 -1.06 -22.71
CA ALA A 313 13.56 -0.17 -23.77
C ALA A 313 13.54 -0.82 -25.18
N GLN A 314 13.50 -2.15 -25.25
CA GLN A 314 13.47 -2.95 -26.48
C GLN A 314 12.03 -3.33 -26.90
N ASP A 315 11.02 -3.09 -26.07
CA ASP A 315 9.63 -3.40 -26.40
C ASP A 315 9.14 -2.45 -27.50
N SER A 316 8.33 -2.96 -28.42
CA SER A 316 7.78 -2.19 -29.55
C SER A 316 6.85 -1.06 -29.15
N ALA A 317 6.25 -1.14 -27.94
CA ALA A 317 5.36 -0.16 -27.39
C ALA A 317 5.81 0.27 -25.99
N THR A 318 5.78 1.57 -25.72
CA THR A 318 6.02 2.11 -24.39
C THR A 318 4.73 2.10 -23.59
N ILE A 319 4.73 1.45 -22.42
CA ILE A 319 3.58 1.36 -21.52
C ILE A 319 3.92 2.18 -20.27
N PRO A 320 3.23 3.29 -20.00
CA PRO A 320 3.48 4.09 -18.80
C PRO A 320 3.33 3.26 -17.51
N LEU A 321 4.22 3.46 -16.55
CA LEU A 321 4.12 2.90 -15.21
C LEU A 321 3.38 3.92 -14.33
N GLN A 322 2.08 3.74 -14.21
CA GLN A 322 1.17 4.58 -13.43
C GLN A 322 0.03 3.74 -12.88
N SER A 323 -0.67 4.24 -11.85
CA SER A 323 -1.76 3.53 -11.17
C SER A 323 -1.33 2.11 -10.75
N ASN A 324 -0.12 2.03 -10.19
CA ASN A 324 0.54 0.79 -9.80
C ASN A 324 0.17 0.40 -8.35
N TYR A 325 -1.12 0.41 -8.02
CA TYR A 325 -1.65 0.06 -6.72
C TYR A 325 -2.74 -1.01 -6.83
N ARG A 326 -2.81 -1.87 -5.83
CA ARG A 326 -3.90 -2.83 -5.63
C ARG A 326 -5.04 -2.15 -4.87
N LYS A 327 -6.28 -2.48 -5.21
CA LYS A 327 -7.46 -2.00 -4.48
C LYS A 327 -7.53 -2.61 -3.08
N PRO A 328 -8.17 -1.92 -2.12
CA PRO A 328 -8.38 -2.45 -0.78
C PRO A 328 -9.14 -3.78 -0.81
N GLN A 329 -8.67 -4.71 0.01
CA GLN A 329 -9.23 -6.03 0.22
C GLN A 329 -10.11 -6.05 1.48
N LEU A 330 -10.93 -7.07 1.63
CA LEU A 330 -11.78 -7.23 2.80
C LEU A 330 -10.93 -7.39 4.07
N VAL A 331 -11.34 -6.74 5.14
CA VAL A 331 -10.70 -6.87 6.45
C VAL A 331 -11.01 -8.26 7.05
N ASP A 332 -12.14 -8.85 6.66
CA ASP A 332 -12.65 -10.13 7.19
C ASP A 332 -12.76 -10.10 8.73
N SER A 333 -12.27 -11.16 9.40
CA SER A 333 -12.24 -11.27 10.86
C SER A 333 -11.02 -10.64 11.52
N ARG A 334 -10.17 -9.94 10.76
CA ARG A 334 -8.95 -9.33 11.30
C ARG A 334 -9.28 -8.12 12.18
N ILE A 335 -8.47 -7.96 13.21
CA ILE A 335 -8.50 -6.79 14.06
C ILE A 335 -7.42 -5.84 13.58
N VAL A 336 -7.78 -4.59 13.34
CA VAL A 336 -6.83 -3.51 13.11
C VAL A 336 -6.60 -2.80 14.43
N LEU A 337 -5.35 -2.84 14.90
CA LEU A 337 -4.94 -2.19 16.15
C LEU A 337 -4.48 -0.76 15.86
N ALA A 338 -4.70 0.14 16.81
CA ALA A 338 -4.14 1.49 16.82
C ALA A 338 -3.23 1.67 18.03
N SER A 339 -2.06 2.25 17.82
CA SER A 339 -1.12 2.63 18.89
C SER A 339 -1.52 3.92 19.61
N PHE A 340 -2.57 4.59 19.13
CA PHE A 340 -3.08 5.87 19.63
C PHE A 340 -4.57 5.77 19.88
N LYS A 341 -5.07 6.64 20.74
CA LYS A 341 -6.51 6.88 20.89
C LYS A 341 -6.92 7.96 19.90
N GLU A 342 -8.03 7.75 19.21
CA GLU A 342 -8.66 8.88 18.53
C GLU A 342 -9.15 9.86 19.59
N ASP A 343 -8.86 11.16 19.39
CA ASP A 343 -9.41 12.19 20.28
C ASP A 343 -10.94 12.11 20.20
N ASP A 344 -11.59 12.03 21.37
CA ASP A 344 -13.05 11.96 21.49
C ASP A 344 -13.77 13.20 20.88
N LEU A 345 -13.00 14.16 20.36
CA LEU A 345 -13.48 15.35 19.64
C LEU A 345 -13.72 15.11 18.14
N SER A 346 -13.56 13.90 17.63
CA SER A 346 -13.75 13.62 16.18
C SER A 346 -15.19 13.91 15.71
N TRP A 347 -16.19 13.82 16.62
CA TRP A 347 -17.58 14.21 16.33
C TRP A 347 -17.74 15.71 16.04
N ILE A 348 -16.83 16.55 16.53
CA ILE A 348 -16.81 18.00 16.28
C ILE A 348 -16.44 18.29 14.81
N ASN A 349 -15.53 17.49 14.24
CA ASN A 349 -15.09 17.62 12.85
C ASN A 349 -16.05 16.98 11.83
N THR A 350 -16.99 16.15 12.26
CA THR A 350 -17.93 15.44 11.36
C THR A 350 -19.15 16.26 10.91
N GLY A 351 -19.07 17.58 11.00
CA GLY A 351 -20.15 18.46 10.51
C GLY A 351 -21.33 18.62 11.47
N LEU A 352 -21.33 17.98 12.65
CA LEU A 352 -22.38 18.13 13.66
C LEU A 352 -22.36 19.49 14.38
N LEU A 353 -21.21 20.17 14.39
CA LEU A 353 -21.10 21.54 14.94
C LEU A 353 -21.98 22.54 14.20
N ALA A 354 -22.03 22.49 12.89
CA ALA A 354 -22.82 23.42 12.08
C ALA A 354 -24.32 23.37 12.41
N PRO A 355 -25.00 22.19 12.44
CA PRO A 355 -26.41 22.12 12.82
C PRO A 355 -26.65 22.50 14.30
N ILE A 356 -25.75 22.17 15.24
CA ILE A 356 -25.89 22.58 16.64
C ILE A 356 -25.82 24.09 16.76
N LEU A 357 -24.89 24.77 16.10
CA LEU A 357 -24.77 26.22 16.08
C LEU A 357 -26.00 26.89 15.43
N VAL A 358 -26.53 26.31 14.34
CA VAL A 358 -27.73 26.82 13.67
C VAL A 358 -28.95 26.69 14.59
N ILE A 359 -29.16 25.54 15.25
CA ILE A 359 -30.26 25.31 16.16
C ILE A 359 -30.17 26.26 17.38
N SER A 360 -28.97 26.48 17.92
CA SER A 360 -28.73 27.39 19.03
C SER A 360 -29.02 28.83 18.63
N ALA A 361 -28.61 29.27 17.43
CA ALA A 361 -28.91 30.61 16.92
C ALA A 361 -30.40 30.85 16.69
N LEU A 362 -31.09 29.87 16.12
CA LEU A 362 -32.58 29.93 15.94
C LEU A 362 -33.31 29.97 17.26
N GLY A 363 -32.89 29.16 18.25
CA GLY A 363 -33.45 29.19 19.60
C GLY A 363 -33.25 30.55 20.29
N PHE A 364 -32.06 31.14 20.16
CA PHE A 364 -31.77 32.47 20.68
C PHE A 364 -32.60 33.57 20.01
N ALA A 365 -32.74 33.52 18.68
CA ALA A 365 -33.59 34.47 17.94
C ALA A 365 -35.04 34.35 18.33
N PHE A 366 -35.56 33.14 18.58
CA PHE A 366 -36.92 32.90 19.08
C PHE A 366 -37.13 33.51 20.46
N ILE A 367 -36.20 33.29 21.41
CA ILE A 367 -36.26 33.87 22.75
C ILE A 367 -36.27 35.40 22.69
N VAL A 368 -35.38 36.01 21.89
CA VAL A 368 -35.32 37.47 21.73
C VAL A 368 -36.65 38.00 21.16
N SER A 369 -37.18 37.35 20.12
CA SER A 369 -38.46 37.72 19.50
C SER A 369 -39.62 37.61 20.49
N PHE A 370 -39.68 36.56 21.31
CA PHE A 370 -40.67 36.38 22.34
C PHE A 370 -40.59 37.47 23.41
N ILE A 371 -39.39 37.80 23.87
CA ILE A 371 -39.17 38.90 24.84
C ILE A 371 -39.62 40.24 24.25
N CYS A 372 -39.27 40.54 22.98
CA CYS A 372 -39.73 41.75 22.28
C CYS A 372 -41.27 41.80 22.17
N CYS A 373 -41.93 40.67 21.93
CA CYS A 373 -43.37 40.56 21.86
C CYS A 373 -44.02 40.88 23.23
N LEU A 374 -43.46 40.34 24.32
CA LEU A 374 -43.92 40.65 25.68
C LEU A 374 -43.77 42.14 26.05
N PHE A 375 -42.64 42.77 25.64
CA PHE A 375 -42.45 44.20 25.85
C PHE A 375 -43.45 45.03 25.03
N LYS A 376 -43.75 44.64 23.80
CA LYS A 376 -44.72 45.30 22.91
C LYS A 376 -46.12 45.19 23.50
N GLN A 377 -46.54 44.03 24.04
CA GLN A 377 -47.80 43.84 24.72
C GLN A 377 -47.93 44.72 25.99
N LYS A 378 -46.83 44.80 26.81
CA LYS A 378 -46.82 45.70 27.98
C LYS A 378 -46.95 47.16 27.61
N ARG A 379 -46.30 47.64 26.51
CA ARG A 379 -46.47 49.02 26.02
C ARG A 379 -47.87 49.27 25.53
N SER A 380 -48.46 48.38 24.75
CA SER A 380 -49.80 48.52 24.25
C SER A 380 -50.86 48.55 25.39
N ALA A 381 -50.65 47.77 26.44
CA ALA A 381 -51.51 47.81 27.66
C ALA A 381 -51.32 49.12 28.47
N ALA A 382 -50.11 49.67 28.49
CA ALA A 382 -49.87 50.98 29.15
C ALA A 382 -50.53 52.13 28.37
N ASP A 383 -50.41 52.18 27.06
CA ASP A 383 -51.02 53.16 26.15
C ASP A 383 -52.59 53.09 26.22
N HIS A 384 -53.16 51.89 26.35
CA HIS A 384 -54.61 51.72 26.49
C HIS A 384 -55.14 52.22 27.88
N ASN A 385 -54.32 52.08 28.93
CA ASN A 385 -54.65 52.61 30.27
C ASN A 385 -54.53 54.15 30.35
N GLU A 386 -53.55 54.74 29.63
CA GLU A 386 -53.36 56.17 29.54
C GLU A 386 -54.49 56.82 28.70
N SER A 387 -54.95 56.24 27.63
CA SER A 387 -56.08 56.67 26.82
C SER A 387 -57.40 56.63 27.63
N LYS A 388 -57.62 55.64 28.50
CA LYS A 388 -58.79 55.61 29.42
C LYS A 388 -58.72 56.68 30.49
N ARG A 389 -57.52 57.04 31.00
CA ARG A 389 -57.42 58.15 31.98
C ARG A 389 -57.71 59.50 31.35
N VAL A 390 -57.31 59.74 30.15
CA VAL A 390 -57.58 61.00 29.38
C VAL A 390 -59.10 61.12 29.08
N GLY A 391 -59.77 60.00 28.77
CA GLY A 391 -61.22 59.99 28.55
C GLY A 391 -62.04 60.36 29.76
N TYR A 392 -61.59 60.03 30.96
CA TYR A 392 -62.33 60.39 32.24
C TYR A 392 -62.11 61.87 32.68
N THR A 393 -61.07 62.56 32.23
CA THR A 393 -60.74 63.95 32.51
C THR A 393 -61.47 64.91 31.60
N ILE A 394 -61.99 64.51 30.44
CA ILE A 394 -62.75 65.35 29.52
C ILE A 394 -64.26 65.34 29.84
N GLY A 395 -64.77 64.29 30.47
CA GLY A 395 -66.17 64.17 30.82
C GLY A 395 -66.67 65.05 32.01
N ASP A 396 -65.75 65.62 32.82
CA ASP A 396 -66.13 66.35 34.07
C ASP A 396 -66.15 67.89 33.96
N ARG A 397 -66.09 68.50 32.72
CA ARG A 397 -65.94 69.93 32.59
C ARG A 397 -67.11 70.66 31.94
N ASP A 398 -68.23 69.99 31.56
CA ASP A 398 -69.34 70.60 30.84
C ASP A 398 -70.64 70.70 31.62
N GLU A 399 -70.62 70.65 32.97
CA GLU A 399 -71.87 70.83 33.79
C GLU A 399 -71.68 71.82 34.88
N TYR A 400 -71.31 73.09 34.58
CA TYR A 400 -71.60 74.25 35.48
C TYR A 400 -71.59 75.55 34.69
N GLY A 401 -72.77 76.08 34.32
CA GLY A 401 -72.82 77.47 33.80
C GLY A 401 -74.04 77.83 32.95
N SER A 402 -75.22 77.84 33.53
CA SER A 402 -76.23 78.77 33.14
C SER A 402 -77.34 78.80 34.19
N ARG A 403 -77.31 79.86 35.04
CA ARG A 403 -78.52 80.55 35.52
C ARG A 403 -78.14 81.84 36.21
N VAL A 404 -78.67 82.82 35.63
CA VAL A 404 -79.10 84.17 35.96
C VAL A 404 -78.28 85.23 35.32
#